data_f33d024c96692c082273bdefa7a60d1e
#
_entry.id   f33d024c96692c082273bdefa7a60d1e
#
_cell.length_a   1.000
_cell.length_b   1.000
_cell.length_c   1.000
_cell.angle_alpha   90.00
_cell.angle_beta   90.00
_cell.angle_gamma   90.00
#
_symmetry.space_group_name_H-M   'P 1'
#
loop_
_entity.id
_entity.type
_entity.pdbx_description
1 polymer ?
#
loop_
_entity_poly.entity_id
_entity_poly.type
_entity_poly.pdbx_seq_one_letter_code
_entity_poly.pdbx_strand_id
1 'polypeptide(L)'
;MKIFNLPDLGEGLPDAEIHEWFVKEGDSVTLDQPLVSMETAKAVVDVPCPQGGTIIKLFGKPGDVIKTGDPLVGFEAVEAPRADKGTVVGNLEESTDVSDDHFIIGSGRTPPHRAKTTPAVRLFAKKMGVDLATLSGSGEHGLITREDVQKAAEKRTQLPEGYEALRGVRRAMLNSMVQSHQEVVPVSIFDEADIEGWTTESDITVRLIQAIVYACQQEPALNAWFDTTHGARKCFKEVHLGLAMDNDEGLFVPVIHDAASCSGQQLRKMINDYKKSVSERAVAPENLKGATITLSNFGKFAGRFASPIIVPPMVAILAVGRLYQGAIVNNNGKIESHRLLPLSLSFDHRAVTGGEATRFLGAVIESLQKN
;
A
#
# COMPACT_ATOMS: atom_id res chain seq x y z
N MET A 1 -19.72 -29.52 4.56
CA MET A 1 -18.69 -28.84 3.80
C MET A 1 -17.86 -28.01 4.78
N LYS A 2 -16.56 -28.26 4.89
CA LYS A 2 -15.62 -27.46 5.67
C LYS A 2 -14.96 -26.46 4.73
N ILE A 3 -15.00 -25.17 5.08
CA ILE A 3 -14.46 -24.11 4.23
C ILE A 3 -13.05 -23.79 4.70
N PHE A 4 -12.09 -23.77 3.78
CA PHE A 4 -10.77 -23.23 3.95
C PHE A 4 -10.73 -21.82 3.37
N ASN A 5 -10.38 -20.87 4.19
CA ASN A 5 -10.27 -19.47 3.80
C ASN A 5 -8.83 -19.16 3.41
N LEU A 6 -8.64 -18.15 2.56
CA LEU A 6 -7.31 -17.68 2.18
C LEU A 6 -6.53 -17.26 3.43
N PRO A 7 -5.42 -17.94 3.76
CA PRO A 7 -4.59 -17.54 4.89
C PRO A 7 -3.84 -16.24 4.59
N ASP A 8 -3.30 -15.60 5.62
CA ASP A 8 -2.28 -14.57 5.42
C ASP A 8 -1.03 -15.23 4.80
N LEU A 9 -0.68 -14.80 3.60
CA LEU A 9 0.46 -15.33 2.86
C LEU A 9 1.83 -14.81 3.39
N GLY A 10 1.85 -14.30 4.64
CA GLY A 10 3.06 -13.87 5.34
C GLY A 10 3.49 -12.44 5.04
N GLU A 11 2.66 -11.68 4.36
CA GLU A 11 3.01 -10.33 3.90
C GLU A 11 2.11 -9.22 4.44
N GLY A 12 1.08 -9.57 5.25
CA GLY A 12 0.09 -8.61 5.76
C GLY A 12 -0.72 -7.95 4.64
N LEU A 13 -0.83 -8.62 3.48
CA LEU A 13 -1.57 -8.13 2.33
C LEU A 13 -3.06 -8.40 2.51
N PRO A 14 -3.94 -7.44 2.18
CA PRO A 14 -5.37 -7.57 2.38
C PRO A 14 -6.03 -8.51 1.37
N ASP A 15 -5.40 -8.76 0.22
CA ASP A 15 -5.93 -9.59 -0.87
C ASP A 15 -4.81 -10.19 -1.75
N ALA A 16 -5.16 -11.24 -2.53
CA ALA A 16 -4.32 -11.83 -3.55
C ALA A 16 -5.18 -12.27 -4.76
N GLU A 17 -4.60 -12.29 -5.95
CA GLU A 17 -5.27 -12.72 -7.19
C GLU A 17 -5.00 -14.20 -7.44
N ILE A 18 -6.02 -14.98 -7.84
CA ILE A 18 -5.84 -16.37 -8.24
C ILE A 18 -5.09 -16.38 -9.58
N HIS A 19 -3.85 -16.87 -9.58
CA HIS A 19 -3.07 -17.03 -10.79
C HIS A 19 -3.45 -18.31 -11.52
N GLU A 20 -3.37 -19.47 -10.83
CA GLU A 20 -3.70 -20.76 -11.40
C GLU A 20 -4.17 -21.74 -10.31
N TRP A 21 -5.18 -22.56 -10.62
CA TRP A 21 -5.59 -23.69 -9.81
C TRP A 21 -4.85 -24.95 -10.21
N PHE A 22 -4.22 -25.63 -9.25
CA PHE A 22 -3.58 -26.94 -9.46
C PHE A 22 -4.55 -28.11 -9.31
N VAL A 23 -5.77 -27.85 -8.86
CA VAL A 23 -6.80 -28.83 -8.53
C VAL A 23 -8.17 -28.43 -9.09
N LYS A 24 -9.08 -29.39 -9.20
CA LYS A 24 -10.45 -29.22 -9.69
C LYS A 24 -11.46 -29.67 -8.65
N GLU A 25 -12.72 -29.23 -8.78
CA GLU A 25 -13.84 -29.75 -8.00
C GLU A 25 -13.99 -31.26 -8.27
N GLY A 26 -14.03 -32.06 -7.21
CA GLY A 26 -14.06 -33.52 -7.22
C GLY A 26 -12.69 -34.19 -7.01
N ASP A 27 -11.60 -33.46 -7.04
CA ASP A 27 -10.25 -34.03 -6.82
C ASP A 27 -10.05 -34.39 -5.34
N SER A 28 -9.33 -35.50 -5.11
CA SER A 28 -8.85 -35.90 -3.80
C SER A 28 -7.43 -35.35 -3.58
N VAL A 29 -7.24 -34.61 -2.49
CA VAL A 29 -5.98 -33.93 -2.16
C VAL A 29 -5.41 -34.43 -0.84
N THR A 30 -4.09 -34.34 -0.70
CA THR A 30 -3.36 -34.67 0.53
C THR A 30 -2.93 -33.41 1.27
N LEU A 31 -2.56 -33.59 2.55
CA LEU A 31 -1.98 -32.50 3.34
C LEU A 31 -0.72 -31.96 2.64
N ASP A 32 -0.55 -30.62 2.67
CA ASP A 32 0.57 -29.87 2.08
C ASP A 32 0.68 -29.95 0.53
N GLN A 33 -0.28 -30.58 -0.16
CA GLN A 33 -0.35 -30.53 -1.62
C GLN A 33 -0.70 -29.12 -2.10
N PRO A 34 0.01 -28.55 -3.12
CA PRO A 34 -0.37 -27.25 -3.69
C PRO A 34 -1.78 -27.26 -4.22
N LEU A 35 -2.62 -26.29 -3.79
CA LEU A 35 -4.01 -26.12 -4.24
C LEU A 35 -4.11 -25.08 -5.35
N VAL A 36 -3.52 -23.94 -5.12
CA VAL A 36 -3.66 -22.75 -5.98
C VAL A 36 -2.41 -21.91 -5.89
N SER A 37 -2.00 -21.34 -7.01
CA SER A 37 -0.99 -20.29 -7.09
C SER A 37 -1.69 -18.94 -6.98
N MET A 38 -1.28 -18.12 -6.04
CA MET A 38 -1.83 -16.79 -5.78
C MET A 38 -0.80 -15.72 -6.12
N GLU A 39 -1.17 -14.78 -6.98
CA GLU A 39 -0.35 -13.62 -7.29
C GLU A 39 -0.62 -12.52 -6.24
N THR A 40 0.42 -12.15 -5.52
CA THR A 40 0.42 -11.03 -4.59
C THR A 40 1.08 -9.81 -5.25
N ALA A 41 1.03 -8.66 -4.58
CA ALA A 41 1.72 -7.46 -5.04
C ALA A 41 3.25 -7.62 -5.16
N LYS A 42 3.84 -8.70 -4.59
CA LYS A 42 5.28 -8.86 -4.47
C LYS A 42 5.81 -10.15 -5.11
N ALA A 43 5.02 -11.20 -5.08
CA ALA A 43 5.43 -12.53 -5.56
C ALA A 43 4.22 -13.40 -5.89
N VAL A 44 4.47 -14.47 -6.63
CA VAL A 44 3.53 -15.58 -6.81
C VAL A 44 3.82 -16.60 -5.72
N VAL A 45 2.80 -16.97 -4.93
CA VAL A 45 2.92 -17.87 -3.77
C VAL A 45 1.94 -19.02 -3.93
N ASP A 46 2.41 -20.24 -3.74
CA ASP A 46 1.56 -21.44 -3.75
C ASP A 46 0.94 -21.66 -2.39
N VAL A 47 -0.39 -21.81 -2.35
CA VAL A 47 -1.15 -22.09 -1.13
C VAL A 47 -1.30 -23.59 -0.97
N PRO A 48 -0.71 -24.20 0.10
CA PRO A 48 -0.81 -25.62 0.33
C PRO A 48 -2.15 -26.02 0.95
N CYS A 49 -2.53 -27.26 0.77
CA CYS A 49 -3.71 -27.86 1.33
C CYS A 49 -3.58 -28.04 2.86
N PRO A 50 -4.50 -27.49 3.67
CA PRO A 50 -4.42 -27.59 5.12
C PRO A 50 -4.83 -28.95 5.69
N GLN A 51 -5.43 -29.80 4.89
CA GLN A 51 -5.90 -31.15 5.28
C GLN A 51 -6.14 -32.02 4.04
N GLY A 52 -6.02 -33.33 4.16
CA GLY A 52 -6.46 -34.25 3.13
C GLY A 52 -7.98 -34.30 3.02
N GLY A 53 -8.51 -34.55 1.83
CA GLY A 53 -9.96 -34.70 1.59
C GLY A 53 -10.36 -34.49 0.14
N THR A 54 -11.65 -34.57 -0.16
CA THR A 54 -12.20 -34.31 -1.49
C THR A 54 -12.64 -32.84 -1.60
N ILE A 55 -12.29 -32.19 -2.68
CA ILE A 55 -12.70 -30.80 -2.98
C ILE A 55 -14.12 -30.80 -3.49
N ILE A 56 -15.02 -30.09 -2.80
CA ILE A 56 -16.42 -29.92 -3.23
C ILE A 56 -16.58 -28.68 -4.08
N LYS A 57 -15.87 -27.59 -3.72
CA LYS A 57 -16.08 -26.31 -4.37
C LYS A 57 -14.82 -25.45 -4.33
N LEU A 58 -14.54 -24.81 -5.46
CA LEU A 58 -13.56 -23.74 -5.59
C LEU A 58 -14.25 -22.38 -5.57
N PHE A 59 -13.73 -21.43 -4.79
CA PHE A 59 -14.29 -20.08 -4.68
C PHE A 59 -13.42 -19.09 -5.45
N GLY A 60 -13.76 -18.90 -6.74
CA GLY A 60 -13.07 -17.99 -7.65
C GLY A 60 -12.46 -18.71 -8.85
N LYS A 61 -12.22 -17.93 -9.90
CA LYS A 61 -11.56 -18.36 -11.15
C LYS A 61 -10.19 -17.71 -11.26
N PRO A 62 -9.27 -18.22 -12.10
CA PRO A 62 -8.06 -17.49 -12.43
C PRO A 62 -8.36 -16.06 -12.85
N GLY A 63 -7.68 -15.08 -12.25
CA GLY A 63 -7.90 -13.66 -12.40
C GLY A 63 -8.86 -13.04 -11.37
N ASP A 64 -9.50 -13.82 -10.49
CA ASP A 64 -10.32 -13.28 -9.40
C ASP A 64 -9.45 -12.93 -8.18
N VAL A 65 -9.81 -11.83 -7.52
CA VAL A 65 -9.12 -11.36 -6.32
C VAL A 65 -9.87 -11.83 -5.08
N ILE A 66 -9.17 -12.55 -4.21
CA ILE A 66 -9.70 -13.06 -2.93
C ILE A 66 -9.06 -12.29 -1.79
N LYS A 67 -9.86 -11.83 -0.82
CA LYS A 67 -9.34 -11.17 0.38
C LYS A 67 -8.83 -12.21 1.38
N THR A 68 -7.78 -11.84 2.10
CA THR A 68 -7.31 -12.65 3.25
C THR A 68 -8.47 -12.89 4.23
N GLY A 69 -8.72 -14.16 4.55
CA GLY A 69 -9.84 -14.59 5.38
C GLY A 69 -11.14 -14.91 4.62
N ASP A 70 -11.25 -14.65 3.32
CA ASP A 70 -12.40 -15.05 2.51
C ASP A 70 -12.32 -16.53 2.07
N PRO A 71 -13.46 -17.17 1.77
CA PRO A 71 -13.51 -18.56 1.32
C PRO A 71 -12.66 -18.81 0.07
N LEU A 72 -11.81 -19.84 0.11
CA LEU A 72 -10.96 -20.25 -1.00
C LEU A 72 -11.35 -21.64 -1.53
N VAL A 73 -11.44 -22.64 -0.65
CA VAL A 73 -11.80 -24.03 -1.02
C VAL A 73 -12.78 -24.62 -0.04
N GLY A 74 -13.76 -25.36 -0.54
CA GLY A 74 -14.71 -26.18 0.24
C GLY A 74 -14.38 -27.66 0.17
N PHE A 75 -14.11 -28.29 1.33
CA PHE A 75 -13.82 -29.71 1.45
C PHE A 75 -15.05 -30.51 1.90
N GLU A 76 -15.10 -31.79 1.53
CA GLU A 76 -16.06 -32.73 2.08
C GLU A 76 -15.87 -32.89 3.61
N ALA A 77 -16.97 -32.80 4.35
CA ALA A 77 -16.90 -33.02 5.80
C ALA A 77 -16.71 -34.51 6.06
N VAL A 78 -15.51 -34.93 6.40
CA VAL A 78 -15.29 -36.28 6.95
C VAL A 78 -15.82 -36.26 8.38
N GLU A 79 -16.92 -36.99 8.66
CA GLU A 79 -17.38 -37.20 10.03
C GLU A 79 -16.34 -38.03 10.79
N ALA A 80 -15.64 -37.40 11.69
CA ALA A 80 -14.88 -38.12 12.71
C ALA A 80 -15.87 -38.77 13.70
N PRO A 81 -15.62 -40.00 14.21
CA PRO A 81 -16.53 -40.65 15.12
C PRO A 81 -16.70 -39.83 16.39
N ARG A 82 -17.97 -39.52 16.73
CA ARG A 82 -18.36 -38.78 17.92
C ARG A 82 -17.97 -39.56 19.18
N ALA A 83 -17.05 -39.03 19.95
CA ALA A 83 -16.90 -39.39 21.33
C ALA A 83 -17.98 -38.65 22.14
N ASP A 84 -18.90 -39.43 22.68
CA ASP A 84 -19.98 -39.01 23.54
C ASP A 84 -19.45 -38.37 24.84
N LYS A 85 -19.74 -37.10 25.06
CA LYS A 85 -19.57 -36.43 26.37
C LYS A 85 -20.67 -35.40 26.60
N GLY A 86 -21.63 -35.83 27.43
CA GLY A 86 -22.27 -35.06 28.49
C GLY A 86 -22.85 -33.70 28.18
N THR A 87 -24.15 -33.64 28.28
CA THR A 87 -25.00 -32.46 28.40
C THR A 87 -24.45 -31.47 29.42
N VAL A 88 -24.13 -30.26 28.95
CA VAL A 88 -24.00 -29.07 29.81
C VAL A 88 -24.96 -28.02 29.31
N VAL A 89 -25.95 -27.73 30.16
CA VAL A 89 -26.90 -26.62 30.04
C VAL A 89 -26.09 -25.35 30.32
N GLY A 90 -25.89 -24.51 29.31
CA GLY A 90 -25.27 -23.20 29.44
C GLY A 90 -26.28 -22.10 29.17
N ASN A 91 -26.38 -21.17 30.12
CA ASN A 91 -27.29 -20.02 30.16
C ASN A 91 -27.14 -19.14 28.92
N LEU A 92 -28.27 -18.72 28.39
CA LEU A 92 -28.39 -17.57 27.47
C LEU A 92 -28.13 -16.28 28.26
N GLU A 93 -27.03 -15.61 28.00
CA GLU A 93 -26.87 -14.22 28.38
C GLU A 93 -27.61 -13.33 27.39
N GLU A 94 -28.66 -12.70 27.87
CA GLU A 94 -29.31 -11.58 27.17
C GLU A 94 -28.37 -10.37 27.15
N SER A 95 -27.84 -10.03 26.00
CA SER A 95 -27.17 -8.73 25.82
C SER A 95 -28.21 -7.64 25.62
N THR A 96 -28.44 -6.88 26.65
CA THR A 96 -29.16 -5.61 26.60
C THR A 96 -28.25 -4.53 26.04
N ASP A 97 -28.18 -4.40 24.72
CA ASP A 97 -27.68 -3.17 24.10
C ASP A 97 -28.83 -2.18 23.98
N VAL A 98 -28.88 -1.27 24.93
CA VAL A 98 -29.72 -0.08 24.88
C VAL A 98 -29.09 0.90 23.87
N SER A 99 -29.67 0.98 22.68
CA SER A 99 -29.34 2.02 21.72
C SER A 99 -29.87 3.34 22.22
N ASP A 100 -28.99 4.29 22.57
CA ASP A 100 -29.33 5.70 22.82
C ASP A 100 -29.93 6.31 21.53
N ASP A 101 -31.25 6.45 21.54
CA ASP A 101 -31.99 7.26 20.57
C ASP A 101 -31.76 8.76 20.88
N HIS A 102 -30.75 9.34 20.25
CA HIS A 102 -30.64 10.81 20.20
C HIS A 102 -31.69 11.36 19.24
N PHE A 103 -32.76 11.86 19.86
CA PHE A 103 -33.83 12.61 19.22
C PHE A 103 -33.31 14.01 18.80
N ILE A 104 -32.99 14.21 17.54
CA ILE A 104 -32.66 15.52 16.98
C ILE A 104 -33.91 16.13 16.38
N ILE A 105 -34.45 17.16 17.02
CA ILE A 105 -35.53 18.00 16.48
C ILE A 105 -34.88 19.10 15.61
N GLY A 106 -35.24 19.08 14.30
CA GLY A 106 -35.18 20.29 13.47
C GLY A 106 -34.18 20.30 12.35
N SER A 107 -34.62 19.87 11.16
CA SER A 107 -34.56 20.60 9.89
C SER A 107 -35.10 19.69 8.78
N GLY A 108 -36.00 20.22 7.97
CA GLY A 108 -36.73 19.48 6.93
C GLY A 108 -35.83 18.89 5.85
N ARG A 109 -35.41 17.62 6.07
CA ARG A 109 -34.92 16.73 5.03
C ARG A 109 -35.91 15.56 4.98
N THR A 110 -36.50 15.36 3.82
CA THR A 110 -37.24 14.14 3.48
C THR A 110 -36.46 12.94 3.99
N PRO A 111 -37.08 12.03 4.79
CA PRO A 111 -36.37 10.84 5.27
C PRO A 111 -35.90 10.02 4.06
N PRO A 112 -34.66 9.53 4.02
CA PRO A 112 -34.23 8.63 2.95
C PRO A 112 -35.18 7.45 2.94
N HIS A 113 -35.62 7.04 1.76
CA HIS A 113 -36.47 5.88 1.53
C HIS A 113 -35.86 4.68 2.26
N ARG A 114 -36.42 4.31 3.40
CA ARG A 114 -35.94 3.15 4.17
C ARG A 114 -36.14 1.91 3.29
N ALA A 115 -35.06 1.38 2.74
CA ALA A 115 -35.09 0.19 1.90
C ALA A 115 -35.81 -0.96 2.64
N LYS A 116 -36.91 -1.45 2.07
CA LYS A 116 -37.65 -2.58 2.64
C LYS A 116 -36.80 -3.84 2.48
N THR A 117 -36.27 -4.35 3.59
CA THR A 117 -35.41 -5.53 3.60
C THR A 117 -35.48 -6.26 4.95
N THR A 118 -35.22 -7.54 4.94
CA THR A 118 -35.12 -8.33 6.17
C THR A 118 -33.76 -8.09 6.87
N PRO A 119 -33.66 -8.31 8.20
CA PRO A 119 -32.38 -8.18 8.92
C PRO A 119 -31.26 -9.04 8.33
N ALA A 120 -31.58 -10.25 7.89
CA ALA A 120 -30.62 -11.16 7.27
C ALA A 120 -30.06 -10.60 5.93
N VAL A 121 -30.92 -10.03 5.09
CA VAL A 121 -30.52 -9.42 3.81
C VAL A 121 -29.71 -8.14 4.06
N ARG A 122 -30.03 -7.38 5.10
CA ARG A 122 -29.26 -6.19 5.48
C ARG A 122 -27.84 -6.54 5.92
N LEU A 123 -27.72 -7.60 6.74
CA LEU A 123 -26.41 -8.10 7.15
C LEU A 123 -25.60 -8.62 5.95
N PHE A 124 -26.26 -9.33 5.05
CA PHE A 124 -25.65 -9.84 3.81
C PHE A 124 -25.18 -8.71 2.90
N ALA A 125 -26.00 -7.66 2.70
CA ALA A 125 -25.64 -6.49 1.91
C ALA A 125 -24.44 -5.75 2.54
N LYS A 126 -24.42 -5.61 3.87
CA LYS A 126 -23.26 -5.04 4.58
C LYS A 126 -22.00 -5.86 4.36
N LYS A 127 -22.10 -7.21 4.40
CA LYS A 127 -20.97 -8.10 4.13
C LYS A 127 -20.48 -8.00 2.68
N MET A 128 -21.40 -7.82 1.72
CA MET A 128 -21.09 -7.67 0.30
C MET A 128 -20.74 -6.23 -0.10
N GLY A 129 -20.78 -5.27 0.83
CA GLY A 129 -20.49 -3.85 0.57
C GLY A 129 -21.50 -3.17 -0.37
N VAL A 130 -22.74 -3.70 -0.45
CA VAL A 130 -23.80 -3.18 -1.33
C VAL A 130 -24.67 -2.20 -0.58
N ASP A 131 -24.84 -0.99 -1.14
CA ASP A 131 -25.75 0.02 -0.59
C ASP A 131 -27.20 -0.31 -0.97
N LEU A 132 -28.00 -0.66 0.04
CA LEU A 132 -29.42 -1.01 -0.12
C LEU A 132 -30.28 0.15 -0.63
N ALA A 133 -29.84 1.41 -0.43
CA ALA A 133 -30.58 2.58 -0.91
C ALA A 133 -30.59 2.71 -2.44
N THR A 134 -29.60 2.08 -3.09
CA THR A 134 -29.47 2.08 -4.57
C THR A 134 -30.18 0.92 -5.26
N LEU A 135 -30.76 0.00 -4.48
CA LEU A 135 -31.41 -1.20 -5.00
C LEU A 135 -32.92 -1.06 -5.11
N SER A 136 -33.46 -1.58 -6.20
CA SER A 136 -34.90 -1.84 -6.35
C SER A 136 -35.17 -3.29 -5.96
N GLY A 137 -36.00 -3.52 -4.94
CA GLY A 137 -36.34 -4.88 -4.50
C GLY A 137 -37.22 -5.61 -5.52
N SER A 138 -36.85 -6.85 -5.86
CA SER A 138 -37.63 -7.76 -6.74
C SER A 138 -38.66 -8.59 -6.01
N GLY A 139 -38.65 -8.61 -4.66
CA GLY A 139 -39.60 -9.36 -3.86
C GLY A 139 -40.97 -8.69 -3.70
N GLU A 140 -41.94 -9.40 -3.08
CA GLU A 140 -43.29 -8.91 -2.85
C GLU A 140 -43.27 -7.50 -2.16
N HIS A 141 -44.09 -6.61 -2.64
CA HIS A 141 -44.21 -5.23 -2.17
C HIS A 141 -42.90 -4.40 -2.23
N GLY A 142 -41.98 -4.76 -3.15
CA GLY A 142 -40.70 -4.07 -3.32
C GLY A 142 -39.67 -4.43 -2.24
N LEU A 143 -39.77 -5.61 -1.66
CA LEU A 143 -38.79 -6.13 -0.70
C LEU A 143 -37.48 -6.48 -1.42
N ILE A 144 -36.34 -5.99 -0.91
CA ILE A 144 -35.02 -6.35 -1.41
C ILE A 144 -34.69 -7.77 -0.94
N THR A 145 -34.43 -8.66 -1.92
CA THR A 145 -34.09 -10.05 -1.69
C THR A 145 -32.58 -10.25 -1.61
N ARG A 146 -32.16 -11.43 -1.16
CA ARG A 146 -30.74 -11.82 -1.19
C ARG A 146 -30.18 -11.88 -2.61
N GLU A 147 -31.03 -12.29 -3.57
CA GLU A 147 -30.64 -12.34 -4.99
C GLU A 147 -30.41 -10.96 -5.59
N ASP A 148 -31.19 -9.95 -5.19
CA ASP A 148 -30.98 -8.56 -5.62
C ASP A 148 -29.63 -8.04 -5.16
N VAL A 149 -29.29 -8.32 -3.90
CA VAL A 149 -27.98 -7.95 -3.34
C VAL A 149 -26.86 -8.68 -4.07
N GLN A 150 -27.03 -9.97 -4.36
CA GLN A 150 -26.02 -10.76 -5.07
C GLN A 150 -25.81 -10.26 -6.50
N LYS A 151 -26.89 -10.03 -7.26
CA LYS A 151 -26.84 -9.46 -8.61
C LYS A 151 -26.18 -8.07 -8.63
N ALA A 152 -26.47 -7.25 -7.63
CA ALA A 152 -25.84 -5.93 -7.51
C ALA A 152 -24.34 -6.02 -7.18
N ALA A 153 -23.94 -6.97 -6.34
CA ALA A 153 -22.54 -7.26 -6.06
C ALA A 153 -21.80 -7.75 -7.31
N GLU A 154 -22.41 -8.68 -8.06
CA GLU A 154 -21.87 -9.20 -9.34
C GLU A 154 -21.74 -8.09 -10.40
N LYS A 155 -22.75 -7.24 -10.52
CA LYS A 155 -22.70 -6.08 -11.44
C LYS A 155 -21.64 -5.07 -11.06
N ARG A 156 -21.36 -4.92 -9.76
CA ARG A 156 -20.30 -4.03 -9.25
C ARG A 156 -18.90 -4.59 -9.52
N THR A 157 -18.76 -5.92 -9.61
CA THR A 157 -17.49 -6.58 -9.93
C THR A 157 -17.21 -6.64 -11.43
N GLN A 158 -18.21 -6.42 -12.30
CA GLN A 158 -18.00 -6.33 -13.73
C GLN A 158 -17.37 -4.98 -14.08
N LEU A 159 -16.19 -5.01 -14.70
CA LEU A 159 -15.57 -3.81 -15.23
C LEU A 159 -16.47 -3.20 -16.32
N PRO A 160 -16.69 -1.86 -16.32
CA PRO A 160 -17.35 -1.20 -17.41
C PRO A 160 -16.59 -1.41 -18.72
N GLU A 161 -17.30 -1.37 -19.84
CA GLU A 161 -16.70 -1.51 -21.16
C GLU A 161 -15.62 -0.43 -21.39
N GLY A 162 -14.45 -0.86 -21.87
CA GLY A 162 -13.30 0.02 -22.12
C GLY A 162 -12.43 0.33 -20.90
N TYR A 163 -12.73 -0.20 -19.71
CA TYR A 163 -11.88 -0.08 -18.53
C TYR A 163 -10.94 -1.29 -18.41
N GLU A 164 -9.70 -1.02 -18.02
CA GLU A 164 -8.69 -2.02 -17.72
C GLU A 164 -8.52 -2.17 -16.20
N ALA A 165 -8.54 -3.42 -15.69
CA ALA A 165 -8.25 -3.67 -14.28
C ALA A 165 -6.76 -3.47 -13.99
N LEU A 166 -6.46 -2.67 -12.97
CA LEU A 166 -5.08 -2.58 -12.46
C LEU A 166 -4.77 -3.86 -11.67
N ARG A 167 -3.70 -4.56 -12.06
CA ARG A 167 -3.26 -5.83 -11.45
C ARG A 167 -1.84 -5.73 -10.92
N GLY A 168 -1.42 -6.72 -10.13
CA GLY A 168 -0.06 -6.83 -9.62
C GLY A 168 0.45 -5.54 -8.97
N VAL A 169 1.63 -5.09 -9.38
CA VAL A 169 2.30 -3.89 -8.83
C VAL A 169 1.45 -2.62 -8.90
N ARG A 170 0.70 -2.41 -10.01
CA ARG A 170 -0.17 -1.23 -10.16
C ARG A 170 -1.33 -1.25 -9.18
N ARG A 171 -1.86 -2.43 -8.86
CA ARG A 171 -2.90 -2.58 -7.83
C ARG A 171 -2.34 -2.33 -6.42
N ALA A 172 -1.15 -2.83 -6.11
CA ALA A 172 -0.48 -2.52 -4.85
C ALA A 172 -0.23 -1.01 -4.69
N MET A 173 0.22 -0.35 -5.75
CA MET A 173 0.38 1.10 -5.78
C MET A 173 -0.95 1.81 -5.51
N LEU A 174 -2.07 1.38 -6.14
CA LEU A 174 -3.40 1.93 -5.88
C LEU A 174 -3.74 1.85 -4.38
N ASN A 175 -3.57 0.67 -3.77
CA ASN A 175 -3.87 0.46 -2.35
C ASN A 175 -3.00 1.36 -1.45
N SER A 176 -1.69 1.45 -1.74
CA SER A 176 -0.76 2.31 -0.99
C SER A 176 -1.12 3.80 -1.13
N MET A 177 -1.56 4.24 -2.31
CA MET A 177 -1.97 5.63 -2.53
C MET A 177 -3.29 5.96 -1.82
N VAL A 178 -4.25 5.03 -1.81
CA VAL A 178 -5.50 5.19 -1.05
C VAL A 178 -5.22 5.27 0.45
N GLN A 179 -4.37 4.37 0.97
CA GLN A 179 -3.95 4.40 2.37
C GLN A 179 -3.26 5.73 2.72
N SER A 180 -2.31 6.16 1.89
CA SER A 180 -1.61 7.44 2.09
C SER A 180 -2.58 8.61 2.16
N HIS A 181 -3.56 8.67 1.24
CA HIS A 181 -4.55 9.75 1.21
C HIS A 181 -5.45 9.77 2.48
N GLN A 182 -5.72 8.61 3.07
CA GLN A 182 -6.52 8.49 4.28
C GLN A 182 -5.75 8.81 5.57
N GLU A 183 -4.44 8.48 5.61
CA GLU A 183 -3.65 8.48 6.83
C GLU A 183 -2.65 9.65 6.93
N VAL A 184 -2.31 10.33 5.84
CA VAL A 184 -1.24 11.33 5.83
C VAL A 184 -1.81 12.74 5.68
N VAL A 185 -1.22 13.71 6.40
CA VAL A 185 -1.47 15.15 6.20
C VAL A 185 -0.24 15.75 5.52
N PRO A 186 -0.17 15.71 4.17
CA PRO A 186 1.05 16.05 3.44
C PRO A 186 1.23 17.55 3.33
N VAL A 187 2.47 18.00 3.57
CA VAL A 187 2.93 19.36 3.22
C VAL A 187 4.19 19.21 2.38
N SER A 188 4.34 20.04 1.35
CA SER A 188 5.54 20.05 0.50
C SER A 188 6.23 21.39 0.56
N ILE A 189 7.55 21.37 0.61
CA ILE A 189 8.42 22.53 0.47
C ILE A 189 9.39 22.29 -0.68
N PHE A 190 9.79 23.36 -1.35
CA PHE A 190 10.58 23.31 -2.57
C PHE A 190 11.76 24.26 -2.46
N ASP A 191 12.91 23.82 -2.98
CA ASP A 191 14.11 24.65 -3.07
C ASP A 191 15.05 24.08 -4.15
N GLU A 192 16.19 24.71 -4.37
CA GLU A 192 17.16 24.32 -5.39
C GLU A 192 18.57 24.29 -4.80
N ALA A 193 19.34 23.26 -5.15
CA ALA A 193 20.75 23.18 -4.84
C ALA A 193 21.58 23.65 -6.03
N ASP A 194 22.49 24.60 -5.81
CA ASP A 194 23.50 25.00 -6.79
C ASP A 194 24.64 23.96 -6.77
N ILE A 195 24.78 23.24 -7.87
CA ILE A 195 25.77 22.18 -8.03
C ILE A 195 26.78 22.49 -9.12
N GLU A 196 27.00 23.78 -9.43
CA GLU A 196 27.97 24.19 -10.43
C GLU A 196 29.41 23.78 -10.08
N GLY A 197 29.73 23.72 -8.79
CA GLY A 197 31.02 23.23 -8.30
C GLY A 197 31.30 21.73 -8.53
N TRP A 198 30.30 20.94 -8.94
CA TRP A 198 30.52 19.51 -9.14
C TRP A 198 31.29 19.22 -10.43
N THR A 199 32.15 18.21 -10.37
CA THR A 199 32.84 17.71 -11.57
C THR A 199 31.81 16.97 -12.48
N THR A 200 32.16 16.87 -13.77
CA THR A 200 31.33 16.14 -14.75
C THR A 200 31.20 14.64 -14.44
N GLU A 201 32.10 14.09 -13.63
CA GLU A 201 32.12 12.69 -13.22
C GLU A 201 31.30 12.43 -11.92
N SER A 202 30.80 13.48 -11.29
CA SER A 202 30.04 13.37 -10.04
C SER A 202 28.77 12.53 -10.23
N ASP A 203 28.61 11.53 -9.40
CA ASP A 203 27.42 10.66 -9.39
C ASP A 203 26.28 11.31 -8.61
N ILE A 204 25.33 11.88 -9.34
CA ILE A 204 24.18 12.61 -8.76
C ILE A 204 23.44 11.77 -7.73
N THR A 205 23.13 10.50 -8.07
CA THR A 205 22.32 9.64 -7.18
C THR A 205 23.06 9.31 -5.90
N VAL A 206 24.34 8.99 -5.99
CA VAL A 206 25.17 8.71 -4.80
C VAL A 206 25.30 9.96 -3.93
N ARG A 207 25.57 11.13 -4.52
CA ARG A 207 25.63 12.40 -3.81
C ARG A 207 24.32 12.74 -3.10
N LEU A 208 23.18 12.51 -3.74
CA LEU A 208 21.86 12.68 -3.14
C LEU A 208 21.65 11.77 -1.93
N ILE A 209 22.02 10.49 -2.03
CA ILE A 209 21.92 9.55 -0.92
C ILE A 209 22.77 10.02 0.26
N GLN A 210 24.00 10.42 0.00
CA GLN A 210 24.92 10.93 1.02
C GLN A 210 24.38 12.22 1.68
N ALA A 211 23.79 13.12 0.89
CA ALA A 211 23.19 14.35 1.39
C ALA A 211 21.95 14.07 2.28
N ILE A 212 21.11 13.08 1.91
CA ILE A 212 19.99 12.65 2.75
C ILE A 212 20.50 12.05 4.05
N VAL A 213 21.51 11.19 4.00
CA VAL A 213 22.12 10.61 5.21
C VAL A 213 22.64 11.70 6.14
N TYR A 214 23.36 12.69 5.59
CA TYR A 214 23.84 13.84 6.36
C TYR A 214 22.67 14.62 6.99
N ALA A 215 21.64 14.92 6.21
CA ALA A 215 20.49 15.67 6.69
C ALA A 215 19.69 14.89 7.77
N CYS A 216 19.57 13.57 7.67
CA CYS A 216 18.95 12.71 8.70
C CYS A 216 19.73 12.74 10.03
N GLN A 217 21.05 12.95 9.99
CA GLN A 217 21.87 13.11 11.20
C GLN A 217 21.67 14.49 11.84
N GLN A 218 21.46 15.53 11.03
CA GLN A 218 21.22 16.90 11.52
C GLN A 218 19.80 17.08 12.04
N GLU A 219 18.81 16.50 11.34
CA GLU A 219 17.39 16.58 11.68
C GLU A 219 16.74 15.18 11.64
N PRO A 220 16.88 14.39 12.71
CA PRO A 220 16.38 13.00 12.79
C PRO A 220 14.86 12.88 12.66
N ALA A 221 14.14 13.97 12.81
CA ALA A 221 12.68 14.01 12.74
C ALA A 221 12.14 13.52 11.39
N LEU A 222 12.90 13.65 10.30
CA LEU A 222 12.53 13.24 8.95
C LEU A 222 12.90 11.77 8.66
N ASN A 223 13.76 11.16 9.46
CA ASN A 223 14.14 9.75 9.39
C ASN A 223 13.33 8.94 10.40
N ALA A 224 12.02 8.84 10.18
CA ALA A 224 11.11 8.35 11.20
C ALA A 224 9.91 7.60 10.60
N TRP A 225 9.27 6.81 11.45
CA TRP A 225 7.94 6.27 11.23
C TRP A 225 6.92 6.93 12.15
N PHE A 226 5.70 7.09 11.67
CA PHE A 226 4.56 7.56 12.44
C PHE A 226 3.49 6.48 12.56
N ASP A 227 3.14 6.16 13.80
CA ASP A 227 2.04 5.25 14.13
C ASP A 227 0.76 6.07 14.35
N THR A 228 -0.15 6.00 13.39
CA THR A 228 -1.43 6.70 13.44
C THR A 228 -2.32 6.21 14.60
N THR A 229 -2.24 4.91 14.94
CA THR A 229 -3.07 4.30 15.98
C THR A 229 -2.73 4.84 17.37
N HIS A 230 -1.42 5.00 17.65
CA HIS A 230 -0.94 5.46 18.96
C HIS A 230 -0.59 6.95 18.97
N GLY A 231 -0.66 7.64 17.82
CA GLY A 231 -0.23 9.03 17.69
C GLY A 231 1.26 9.22 18.05
N ALA A 232 2.11 8.25 17.69
CA ALA A 232 3.50 8.19 18.12
C ALA A 232 4.47 8.19 16.94
N ARG A 233 5.63 8.87 17.10
CA ARG A 233 6.71 8.91 16.12
C ARG A 233 7.92 8.13 16.66
N LYS A 234 8.53 7.29 15.81
CA LYS A 234 9.78 6.58 16.07
C LYS A 234 10.85 7.09 15.12
N CYS A 235 11.84 7.83 15.63
CA CYS A 235 13.03 8.23 14.88
C CYS A 235 14.06 7.09 14.87
N PHE A 236 14.75 6.93 13.74
CA PHE A 236 15.78 5.92 13.54
C PHE A 236 17.17 6.57 13.52
N LYS A 237 18.18 5.83 14.01
CA LYS A 237 19.58 6.23 13.91
C LYS A 237 20.16 5.84 12.55
N GLU A 238 19.89 4.62 12.13
CA GLU A 238 20.25 4.11 10.82
C GLU A 238 19.30 4.72 9.76
N VAL A 239 19.84 5.00 8.57
CA VAL A 239 19.07 5.51 7.45
C VAL A 239 18.79 4.37 6.47
N HIS A 240 17.57 3.87 6.48
CA HIS A 240 17.10 2.87 5.52
C HIS A 240 16.39 3.62 4.38
N LEU A 241 17.11 3.80 3.27
CA LEU A 241 16.66 4.65 2.17
C LEU A 241 15.90 3.85 1.13
N GLY A 242 14.61 4.14 0.97
CA GLY A 242 13.81 3.69 -0.18
C GLY A 242 14.23 4.44 -1.44
N LEU A 243 14.51 3.73 -2.53
CA LEU A 243 14.88 4.33 -3.79
C LEU A 243 13.79 4.05 -4.84
N ALA A 244 13.00 5.06 -5.19
CA ALA A 244 11.93 4.92 -6.16
C ALA A 244 12.49 4.65 -7.57
N MET A 245 12.06 3.52 -8.16
CA MET A 245 12.46 3.08 -9.50
C MET A 245 11.22 2.75 -10.32
N ASP A 246 11.02 3.50 -11.40
CA ASP A 246 9.93 3.30 -12.35
C ASP A 246 10.31 2.25 -13.40
N ASN A 247 9.34 1.37 -13.73
CA ASN A 247 9.43 0.47 -14.87
C ASN A 247 8.05 0.38 -15.55
N ASP A 248 7.95 -0.35 -16.68
CA ASP A 248 6.71 -0.44 -17.50
C ASP A 248 5.51 -1.02 -16.72
N GLU A 249 5.74 -1.75 -15.63
CA GLU A 249 4.71 -2.38 -14.82
C GLU A 249 4.26 -1.56 -13.62
N GLY A 250 5.06 -0.59 -13.23
CA GLY A 250 4.76 0.28 -12.11
C GLY A 250 6.00 0.73 -11.35
N LEU A 251 5.78 1.18 -10.12
CA LEU A 251 6.79 1.76 -9.26
C LEU A 251 7.27 0.73 -8.23
N PHE A 252 8.57 0.48 -8.20
CA PHE A 252 9.25 -0.30 -7.17
C PHE A 252 10.08 0.62 -6.28
N VAL A 253 10.14 0.30 -4.98
CA VAL A 253 10.92 1.09 -4.02
C VAL A 253 11.84 0.17 -3.21
N PRO A 254 12.92 -0.37 -3.82
CA PRO A 254 13.91 -1.13 -3.07
C PRO A 254 14.59 -0.27 -2.01
N VAL A 255 15.01 -0.91 -0.91
CA VAL A 255 15.55 -0.25 0.28
C VAL A 255 17.04 -0.53 0.43
N ILE A 256 17.83 0.53 0.46
CA ILE A 256 19.24 0.48 0.87
C ILE A 256 19.27 0.54 2.39
N HIS A 257 19.50 -0.60 3.04
CA HIS A 257 19.59 -0.66 4.49
C HIS A 257 20.89 -0.03 4.98
N ASP A 258 20.80 0.78 6.04
CA ASP A 258 21.93 1.51 6.64
C ASP A 258 22.85 2.19 5.60
N ALA A 259 22.24 3.08 4.82
CA ALA A 259 22.93 3.80 3.76
C ALA A 259 24.14 4.62 4.29
N ALA A 260 24.16 4.94 5.59
CA ALA A 260 25.26 5.65 6.24
C ALA A 260 26.55 4.83 6.31
N SER A 261 26.46 3.52 6.41
CA SER A 261 27.62 2.61 6.47
C SER A 261 28.25 2.33 5.10
N CYS A 262 27.57 2.70 4.01
CA CYS A 262 27.97 2.37 2.66
C CYS A 262 28.90 3.42 2.05
N SER A 263 30.01 2.98 1.45
CA SER A 263 30.85 3.85 0.60
C SER A 263 30.12 4.21 -0.71
N GLY A 264 30.54 5.29 -1.38
CA GLY A 264 29.97 5.71 -2.66
C GLY A 264 30.02 4.59 -3.73
N GLN A 265 31.09 3.80 -3.77
CA GLN A 265 31.20 2.67 -4.68
C GLN A 265 30.21 1.53 -4.36
N GLN A 266 29.99 1.24 -3.07
CA GLN A 266 29.00 0.26 -2.63
C GLN A 266 27.58 0.73 -2.97
N LEU A 267 27.24 2.00 -2.69
CA LEU A 267 25.97 2.60 -3.07
C LEU A 267 25.71 2.48 -4.57
N ARG A 268 26.70 2.83 -5.42
CA ARG A 268 26.55 2.70 -6.87
C ARG A 268 26.33 1.27 -7.32
N LYS A 269 27.05 0.32 -6.74
CA LYS A 269 26.85 -1.10 -7.01
C LYS A 269 25.43 -1.54 -6.66
N MET A 270 24.97 -1.25 -5.44
CA MET A 270 23.62 -1.60 -4.99
C MET A 270 22.53 -0.99 -5.88
N ILE A 271 22.69 0.29 -6.29
CA ILE A 271 21.74 0.94 -7.21
C ILE A 271 21.68 0.18 -8.56
N ASN A 272 22.83 -0.25 -9.09
CA ASN A 272 22.87 -0.97 -10.34
C ASN A 272 22.24 -2.38 -10.20
N ASP A 273 22.52 -3.07 -9.09
CA ASP A 273 21.95 -4.38 -8.78
C ASP A 273 20.42 -4.28 -8.64
N TYR A 274 19.90 -3.25 -7.96
CA TYR A 274 18.46 -3.01 -7.85
C TYR A 274 17.82 -2.67 -9.20
N LYS A 275 18.46 -1.84 -10.03
CA LYS A 275 17.95 -1.57 -11.39
C LYS A 275 17.80 -2.85 -12.20
N LYS A 276 18.77 -3.75 -12.09
CA LYS A 276 18.72 -5.06 -12.76
C LYS A 276 17.59 -5.92 -12.18
N SER A 277 17.53 -6.08 -10.86
CA SER A 277 16.50 -6.89 -10.20
C SER A 277 15.08 -6.36 -10.46
N VAL A 278 14.88 -5.04 -10.52
CA VAL A 278 13.59 -4.42 -10.89
C VAL A 278 13.22 -4.74 -12.34
N SER A 279 14.18 -4.66 -13.27
CA SER A 279 13.92 -5.00 -14.68
C SER A 279 13.63 -6.49 -14.89
N GLU A 280 14.22 -7.38 -14.08
CA GLU A 280 14.05 -8.83 -14.11
C GLU A 280 12.90 -9.34 -13.23
N ARG A 281 12.16 -8.45 -12.51
CA ARG A 281 11.11 -8.78 -11.54
C ARG A 281 11.58 -9.68 -10.39
N ALA A 282 12.84 -9.59 -10.03
CA ALA A 282 13.50 -10.47 -9.09
C ALA A 282 13.94 -9.75 -7.80
N VAL A 283 13.22 -8.67 -7.42
CA VAL A 283 13.50 -7.96 -6.16
C VAL A 283 13.01 -8.81 -5.00
N ALA A 284 13.91 -9.20 -4.12
CA ALA A 284 13.56 -9.97 -2.93
C ALA A 284 12.63 -9.16 -2.02
N PRO A 285 11.56 -9.78 -1.46
CA PRO A 285 10.56 -9.09 -0.64
C PRO A 285 11.13 -8.34 0.58
N GLU A 286 12.21 -8.85 1.17
CA GLU A 286 12.92 -8.19 2.26
C GLU A 286 13.53 -6.86 1.84
N ASN A 287 13.94 -6.71 0.60
CA ASN A 287 14.51 -5.48 0.05
C ASN A 287 13.44 -4.43 -0.33
N LEU A 288 12.16 -4.73 -0.18
CA LEU A 288 11.06 -3.79 -0.43
C LEU A 288 10.44 -3.26 0.87
N LYS A 289 11.01 -3.59 2.03
CA LYS A 289 10.45 -3.26 3.35
C LYS A 289 11.45 -2.49 4.21
N GLY A 290 10.92 -1.74 5.17
CA GLY A 290 11.74 -1.14 6.23
C GLY A 290 12.38 0.20 5.88
N ALA A 291 11.98 0.85 4.80
CA ALA A 291 12.44 2.22 4.50
C ALA A 291 12.04 3.19 5.63
N THR A 292 12.94 4.09 6.00
CA THR A 292 12.70 5.15 6.99
C THR A 292 12.52 6.52 6.35
N ILE A 293 13.04 6.70 5.14
CA ILE A 293 12.84 7.85 4.25
C ILE A 293 12.98 7.38 2.80
N THR A 294 12.37 8.07 1.84
CA THR A 294 12.44 7.69 0.42
C THR A 294 13.06 8.81 -0.42
N LEU A 295 13.86 8.42 -1.43
CA LEU A 295 14.33 9.27 -2.52
C LEU A 295 13.61 8.90 -3.82
N SER A 296 13.00 9.90 -4.46
CA SER A 296 12.41 9.78 -5.79
C SER A 296 13.12 10.70 -6.77
N ASN A 297 13.71 10.15 -7.83
CA ASN A 297 14.34 10.95 -8.88
C ASN A 297 13.49 10.85 -10.15
N PHE A 298 12.61 11.84 -10.36
CA PHE A 298 11.71 11.92 -11.51
C PHE A 298 12.24 12.81 -12.65
N GLY A 299 13.37 13.48 -12.44
CA GLY A 299 13.94 14.48 -13.36
C GLY A 299 14.50 13.93 -14.68
N LYS A 300 14.43 12.60 -14.90
CA LYS A 300 14.98 11.98 -16.11
C LYS A 300 14.35 12.51 -17.41
N PHE A 301 13.05 12.75 -17.43
CA PHE A 301 12.32 13.15 -18.61
C PHE A 301 11.91 14.63 -18.56
N ALA A 302 11.21 15.06 -17.53
CA ALA A 302 10.68 16.41 -17.37
C ALA A 302 10.33 16.68 -15.89
N GLY A 303 9.97 17.94 -15.60
CA GLY A 303 9.52 18.38 -14.27
C GLY A 303 10.66 18.96 -13.44
N ARG A 304 10.41 20.11 -12.81
CA ARG A 304 11.32 20.72 -11.84
C ARG A 304 10.93 20.35 -10.43
N PHE A 305 9.67 20.53 -10.09
CA PHE A 305 9.12 20.27 -8.77
C PHE A 305 7.95 19.31 -8.84
N ALA A 306 7.75 18.57 -7.78
CA ALA A 306 6.62 17.65 -7.60
C ALA A 306 6.21 17.63 -6.13
N SER A 307 4.99 17.24 -5.84
CA SER A 307 4.55 16.89 -4.48
C SER A 307 4.50 15.37 -4.37
N PRO A 308 5.61 14.71 -3.99
CA PRO A 308 5.65 13.26 -3.90
C PRO A 308 4.76 12.77 -2.76
N ILE A 309 4.16 11.60 -2.95
CA ILE A 309 3.24 11.01 -1.99
C ILE A 309 4.04 10.21 -0.97
N ILE A 310 3.76 10.46 0.31
CA ILE A 310 4.39 9.74 1.44
C ILE A 310 3.64 8.42 1.63
N VAL A 311 4.37 7.32 1.68
CA VAL A 311 3.79 5.99 1.96
C VAL A 311 3.97 5.68 3.45
N PRO A 312 2.88 5.54 4.23
CA PRO A 312 2.99 5.13 5.63
C PRO A 312 3.76 3.81 5.78
N PRO A 313 4.50 3.63 6.88
CA PRO A 313 4.60 4.49 8.07
C PRO A 313 5.64 5.62 7.99
N MET A 314 6.33 5.82 6.85
CA MET A 314 7.32 6.88 6.69
C MET A 314 6.69 8.27 6.84
N VAL A 315 7.48 9.22 7.33
CA VAL A 315 7.04 10.61 7.53
C VAL A 315 7.53 11.57 6.45
N ALA A 316 8.47 11.16 5.59
CA ALA A 316 9.06 12.05 4.60
C ALA A 316 9.52 11.32 3.32
N ILE A 317 9.49 12.07 2.23
CA ILE A 317 10.04 11.69 0.93
C ILE A 317 10.68 12.91 0.27
N LEU A 318 11.93 12.75 -0.20
CA LEU A 318 12.61 13.75 -1.01
C LEU A 318 12.50 13.38 -2.49
N ALA A 319 12.00 14.30 -3.30
CA ALA A 319 11.96 14.15 -4.74
C ALA A 319 12.91 15.11 -5.43
N VAL A 320 13.55 14.66 -6.51
CA VAL A 320 14.55 15.43 -7.26
C VAL A 320 14.08 15.58 -8.69
N GLY A 321 14.00 16.83 -9.11
CA GLY A 321 13.58 17.22 -10.45
C GLY A 321 14.71 17.23 -11.47
N ARG A 322 14.36 17.68 -12.68
CA ARG A 322 15.30 17.75 -13.79
C ARG A 322 16.33 18.87 -13.56
N LEU A 323 17.61 18.48 -13.57
CA LEU A 323 18.74 19.41 -13.60
C LEU A 323 18.61 20.41 -14.76
N TYR A 324 18.88 21.68 -14.51
CA TYR A 324 18.81 22.72 -15.54
C TYR A 324 19.84 23.84 -15.31
N GLN A 325 20.07 24.64 -16.35
CA GLN A 325 20.86 25.87 -16.24
C GLN A 325 19.97 27.01 -15.77
N GLY A 326 20.34 27.63 -14.64
CA GLY A 326 19.62 28.76 -14.06
C GLY A 326 20.53 29.99 -13.95
N ALA A 327 19.95 31.18 -13.94
CA ALA A 327 20.66 32.41 -13.71
C ALA A 327 20.77 32.67 -12.21
N ILE A 328 22.02 32.77 -11.72
CA ILE A 328 22.32 33.09 -10.31
C ILE A 328 23.02 34.45 -10.28
N VAL A 329 22.67 35.29 -9.31
CA VAL A 329 23.40 36.54 -9.03
C VAL A 329 24.49 36.21 -8.04
N ASN A 330 25.74 36.33 -8.47
CA ASN A 330 26.90 36.12 -7.60
C ASN A 330 27.11 37.26 -6.59
N ASN A 331 28.04 37.09 -5.64
CA ASN A 331 28.34 38.04 -4.58
C ASN A 331 28.80 39.44 -5.12
N ASN A 332 29.22 39.54 -6.38
CA ASN A 332 29.63 40.78 -7.05
C ASN A 332 28.47 41.42 -7.84
N GLY A 333 27.24 40.91 -7.73
CA GLY A 333 26.08 41.40 -8.45
C GLY A 333 26.04 41.02 -9.94
N LYS A 334 26.89 40.13 -10.42
CA LYS A 334 26.88 39.62 -11.80
C LYS A 334 26.00 38.41 -11.92
N ILE A 335 25.31 38.31 -13.07
CA ILE A 335 24.50 37.13 -13.43
C ILE A 335 25.41 36.09 -14.06
N GLU A 336 25.39 34.89 -13.49
CA GLU A 336 26.14 33.72 -13.96
C GLU A 336 25.14 32.56 -14.21
N SER A 337 25.50 31.65 -15.12
CA SER A 337 24.67 30.47 -15.42
C SER A 337 25.21 29.31 -14.62
N HIS A 338 24.38 28.75 -13.71
CA HIS A 338 24.74 27.64 -12.85
C HIS A 338 23.84 26.44 -13.07
N ARG A 339 24.35 25.24 -12.80
CA ARG A 339 23.59 24.00 -12.75
C ARG A 339 22.80 23.93 -11.46
N LEU A 340 21.48 23.99 -11.58
CA LEU A 340 20.55 23.96 -10.46
C LEU A 340 19.82 22.63 -10.40
N LEU A 341 19.79 22.03 -9.22
CA LEU A 341 19.10 20.76 -8.94
C LEU A 341 17.85 21.02 -8.10
N PRO A 342 16.63 20.94 -8.71
CA PRO A 342 15.40 21.18 -7.97
C PRO A 342 15.11 20.05 -6.98
N LEU A 343 14.72 20.42 -5.77
CA LEU A 343 14.41 19.54 -4.65
C LEU A 343 12.99 19.80 -4.18
N SER A 344 12.25 18.74 -3.91
CA SER A 344 10.90 18.79 -3.37
C SER A 344 10.82 17.84 -2.19
N LEU A 345 10.59 18.35 -1.00
CA LEU A 345 10.44 17.58 0.22
C LEU A 345 8.97 17.56 0.62
N SER A 346 8.34 16.37 0.64
CA SER A 346 7.03 16.19 1.27
C SER A 346 7.19 15.51 2.62
N PHE A 347 6.42 15.97 3.60
CA PHE A 347 6.43 15.44 4.96
C PHE A 347 5.03 15.39 5.57
N ASP A 348 4.81 14.47 6.51
CA ASP A 348 3.55 14.33 7.24
C ASP A 348 3.53 15.35 8.40
N HIS A 349 2.68 16.39 8.27
CA HIS A 349 2.62 17.48 9.24
C HIS A 349 2.05 17.07 10.61
N ARG A 350 1.55 15.85 10.74
CA ARG A 350 1.18 15.28 12.05
C ARG A 350 2.40 14.88 12.86
N ALA A 351 3.49 14.47 12.18
CA ALA A 351 4.72 13.95 12.78
C ALA A 351 5.90 14.92 12.71
N VAL A 352 5.90 15.83 11.72
CA VAL A 352 7.02 16.72 11.40
C VAL A 352 6.53 18.17 11.30
N THR A 353 7.22 19.09 11.95
CA THR A 353 6.94 20.53 11.85
C THR A 353 7.60 21.16 10.62
N GLY A 354 7.07 22.30 10.16
CA GLY A 354 7.70 23.06 9.07
C GLY A 354 9.15 23.49 9.37
N GLY A 355 9.47 23.79 10.64
CA GLY A 355 10.83 24.11 11.06
C GLY A 355 11.79 22.93 10.94
N GLU A 356 11.37 21.72 11.35
CA GLU A 356 12.16 20.49 11.16
C GLU A 356 12.38 20.21 9.67
N ALA A 357 11.32 20.34 8.86
CA ALA A 357 11.40 20.10 7.41
C ALA A 357 12.32 21.08 6.69
N THR A 358 12.27 22.38 7.03
CA THR A 358 13.13 23.40 6.42
C THR A 358 14.59 23.23 6.82
N ARG A 359 14.88 22.90 8.09
CA ARG A 359 16.26 22.59 8.52
C ARG A 359 16.81 21.34 7.80
N PHE A 360 15.99 20.29 7.66
CA PHE A 360 16.37 19.11 6.90
C PHE A 360 16.69 19.44 5.44
N LEU A 361 15.82 20.16 4.74
CA LEU A 361 16.05 20.54 3.35
C LEU A 361 17.28 21.41 3.21
N GLY A 362 17.48 22.37 4.13
CA GLY A 362 18.69 23.20 4.19
C GLY A 362 19.97 22.36 4.36
N ALA A 363 19.93 21.33 5.23
CA ALA A 363 21.07 20.41 5.41
C ALA A 363 21.36 19.58 4.15
N VAL A 364 20.31 19.13 3.42
CA VAL A 364 20.47 18.46 2.12
C VAL A 364 21.20 19.41 1.13
N ILE A 365 20.73 20.64 1.00
CA ILE A 365 21.31 21.65 0.10
C ILE A 365 22.75 21.94 0.48
N GLU A 366 23.02 22.19 1.75
CA GLU A 366 24.37 22.42 2.26
C GLU A 366 25.33 21.28 1.90
N SER A 367 24.88 20.03 2.08
CA SER A 367 25.68 18.85 1.73
C SER A 367 25.94 18.73 0.22
N LEU A 368 24.94 19.05 -0.60
CA LEU A 368 25.07 19.00 -2.06
C LEU A 368 25.97 20.10 -2.61
N GLN A 369 26.02 21.28 -1.96
CA GLN A 369 26.87 22.40 -2.36
C GLN A 369 28.33 22.26 -1.93
N LYS A 370 28.61 21.33 -1.00
CA LYS A 370 30.01 20.98 -0.64
C LYS A 370 30.67 20.19 -1.76
N ASN A 371 31.88 20.55 -2.13
CA ASN A 371 32.73 19.90 -3.16
C ASN A 371 33.26 18.54 -2.69
#